data_90b45a82a88f2cc3e76b455b23bdbcaa
#
_entry.id   90b45a82a88f2cc3e76b455b23bdbcaa
#
_cell.length_a   1.000
_cell.length_b   1.000
_cell.length_c   1.000
_cell.angle_alpha   90.00
_cell.angle_beta   90.00
_cell.angle_gamma   90.00
#
_symmetry.space_group_name_H-M   'P 1'
#
loop_
_entity.id
_entity.type
_entity.pdbx_description
1 polymer ?
#
loop_
_entity_poly.entity_id
_entity_poly.type
_entity_poly.pdbx_seq_one_letter_code
_entity_poly.pdbx_strand_id
1 'polypeptide(L)'
;IAPVLPVLQEIENVTDKAQWSEVLGKAMDFGLWAMYVDADAMNSSMNILNEYQAGFALSQKDYYIDEDEHTKHIREEYVKHVEKMFELFGQENAAEKAQTVLRLETRLANAALSNVELRDPVANYNKMSVEELQKLVPEVDWKVYFAGLNIAPDSLSVGQVRHLQEAGKMLAEESLEDMKTLFTWQVIDGSADFLTEEIFMQNFEFYGRILSGRQEPTPLWKRAVAMVNGTLGEAVGQMYVEKYFPEENKERMIGLVKNLQVALGERIQALEWMSDETKEKAMEKLNTFTVKIGYPDKWRDYTALEIDPELTYYANIQRAAKFEQDYSLSFLGKPVDKDKWFMTPQTVNAYYNPATNEICFPAGILQYPFFDMNADDAFNYGAIGVVIGHEMTHGFDDQGSQFDKDGNLINWWTEEDRARFEERTKVMEEYFNAIEVAPGVCANGKFTLGENIADHGGLQVAYQAFQNAQKAAIGNGQSAIGVVDGFTPEQRFFLAYANVWAGNIR
;
A
#
# COMPACT_ATOMS: atom_id res chain seq x y z
N ILE A 1 22.06 3.05 -21.63
CA ILE A 1 22.57 3.49 -20.32
C ILE A 1 22.86 5.00 -20.22
N ALA A 2 23.04 5.71 -21.34
CA ALA A 2 23.38 7.15 -21.32
C ALA A 2 22.49 8.01 -20.39
N PRO A 3 21.16 7.78 -20.30
CA PRO A 3 20.30 8.60 -19.46
C PRO A 3 20.59 8.54 -17.96
N VAL A 4 21.15 7.43 -17.46
CA VAL A 4 21.45 7.24 -16.02
C VAL A 4 22.90 7.63 -15.65
N LEU A 5 23.76 7.88 -16.62
CA LEU A 5 25.16 8.23 -16.36
C LEU A 5 25.36 9.43 -15.42
N PRO A 6 24.53 10.50 -15.46
CA PRO A 6 24.66 11.59 -14.51
C PRO A 6 24.51 11.16 -13.06
N VAL A 7 23.52 10.30 -12.77
CA VAL A 7 23.26 9.79 -11.39
C VAL A 7 24.40 8.87 -10.95
N LEU A 8 24.87 7.99 -11.84
CA LEU A 8 26.02 7.12 -11.54
C LEU A 8 27.28 7.94 -11.27
N GLN A 9 27.48 9.05 -11.99
CA GLN A 9 28.61 9.95 -11.77
C GLN A 9 28.54 10.68 -10.42
N GLU A 10 27.34 11.02 -9.94
CA GLU A 10 27.17 11.60 -8.60
C GLU A 10 27.64 10.63 -7.51
N ILE A 11 27.31 9.34 -7.65
CA ILE A 11 27.77 8.29 -6.74
C ILE A 11 29.30 8.16 -6.81
N GLU A 12 29.88 8.11 -8.00
CA GLU A 12 31.33 7.98 -8.20
C GLU A 12 32.11 9.18 -7.63
N ASN A 13 31.55 10.38 -7.69
CA ASN A 13 32.18 11.60 -7.20
C ASN A 13 32.25 11.67 -5.66
N VAL A 14 31.60 10.80 -4.93
CA VAL A 14 31.71 10.74 -3.46
C VAL A 14 33.10 10.25 -3.08
N THR A 15 33.84 11.05 -2.34
CA THR A 15 35.21 10.79 -1.90
C THR A 15 35.37 10.67 -0.38
N ASP A 16 34.34 11.06 0.36
CA ASP A 16 34.28 10.99 1.81
C ASP A 16 32.90 10.54 2.28
N LYS A 17 32.85 9.68 3.30
CA LYS A 17 31.59 9.14 3.85
C LYS A 17 30.65 10.23 4.38
N ALA A 18 31.15 11.35 4.86
CA ALA A 18 30.32 12.46 5.34
C ALA A 18 29.45 13.07 4.22
N GLN A 19 29.86 12.94 2.95
CA GLN A 19 29.10 13.43 1.80
C GLN A 19 27.80 12.65 1.58
N TRP A 20 27.67 11.43 2.10
CA TRP A 20 26.45 10.65 1.94
C TRP A 20 25.20 11.35 2.48
N SER A 21 25.33 12.16 3.54
CA SER A 21 24.17 12.90 4.07
C SER A 21 23.58 13.87 3.04
N GLU A 22 24.42 14.57 2.28
CA GLU A 22 23.98 15.47 1.22
C GLU A 22 23.48 14.71 -0.02
N VAL A 23 24.25 13.70 -0.44
CA VAL A 23 23.93 12.92 -1.65
C VAL A 23 22.60 12.18 -1.48
N LEU A 24 22.39 11.49 -0.36
CA LEU A 24 21.14 10.79 -0.07
C LEU A 24 19.94 11.74 0.10
N GLY A 25 20.16 12.95 0.62
CA GLY A 25 19.09 13.95 0.70
C GLY A 25 18.61 14.45 -0.66
N LYS A 26 19.45 14.36 -1.70
CA LYS A 26 19.11 14.75 -3.08
C LYS A 26 18.70 13.57 -3.96
N ALA A 27 19.05 12.34 -3.56
CA ALA A 27 18.84 11.15 -4.35
C ALA A 27 17.35 10.80 -4.45
N MET A 28 16.94 10.38 -5.64
CA MET A 28 15.59 9.86 -5.91
C MET A 28 15.62 8.38 -6.32
N ASP A 29 16.77 7.90 -6.77
CA ASP A 29 16.93 6.58 -7.38
C ASP A 29 17.62 5.56 -6.46
N PHE A 30 18.14 6.02 -5.31
CA PHE A 30 18.84 5.15 -4.38
C PHE A 30 18.74 5.68 -2.93
N GLY A 31 18.88 4.79 -1.97
CA GLY A 31 18.82 5.12 -0.55
C GLY A 31 18.72 3.88 0.33
N LEU A 32 18.80 4.08 1.63
CA LEU A 32 18.70 3.03 2.64
C LEU A 32 17.41 3.10 3.46
N TRP A 33 16.65 4.17 3.30
CA TRP A 33 15.32 4.41 3.89
C TRP A 33 14.48 5.24 2.93
N ALA A 34 13.18 5.24 3.13
CA ALA A 34 12.25 6.10 2.41
C ALA A 34 11.66 7.16 3.36
N MET A 35 11.33 8.34 2.81
CA MET A 35 10.64 9.42 3.51
C MET A 35 9.36 9.78 2.78
N TYR A 36 8.26 9.94 3.51
CA TYR A 36 6.98 10.36 2.96
C TYR A 36 6.19 11.20 3.98
N VAL A 37 5.24 11.99 3.48
CA VAL A 37 4.39 12.83 4.33
C VAL A 37 2.99 12.23 4.38
N ASP A 38 2.50 12.01 5.60
CA ASP A 38 1.14 11.51 5.85
C ASP A 38 0.64 12.06 7.20
N ALA A 39 -0.62 11.77 7.54
CA ALA A 39 -1.20 12.16 8.81
C ALA A 39 -0.36 11.64 10.00
N ASP A 40 -0.17 12.48 11.00
CA ASP A 40 0.43 12.09 12.27
C ASP A 40 -0.54 11.16 13.03
N ALA A 41 -0.17 9.90 13.22
CA ALA A 41 -1.05 8.91 13.81
C ALA A 41 -1.58 9.28 15.21
N MET A 42 -0.85 10.11 15.98
CA MET A 42 -1.30 10.63 17.29
C MET A 42 -1.98 12.01 17.21
N ASN A 43 -1.97 12.64 16.04
CA ASN A 43 -2.65 13.91 15.75
C ASN A 43 -3.09 13.94 14.29
N SER A 44 -4.09 13.16 13.97
CA SER A 44 -4.58 12.91 12.60
C SER A 44 -5.04 14.16 11.84
N SER A 45 -5.14 15.30 12.51
CA SER A 45 -5.47 16.58 11.86
C SER A 45 -4.29 17.25 11.17
N MET A 46 -3.05 16.80 11.42
CA MET A 46 -1.81 17.39 10.90
C MET A 46 -0.96 16.35 10.19
N ASN A 47 -0.30 16.77 9.11
CA ASN A 47 0.68 15.94 8.41
C ASN A 47 2.04 16.02 9.08
N ILE A 48 2.74 14.88 9.10
CA ILE A 48 4.10 14.70 9.61
C ILE A 48 4.96 13.98 8.57
N LEU A 49 6.28 14.14 8.65
CA LEU A 49 7.24 13.33 7.92
C LEU A 49 7.34 11.95 8.57
N ASN A 50 7.26 10.90 7.79
CA ASN A 50 7.42 9.52 8.22
C ASN A 50 8.65 8.90 7.56
N GLU A 51 9.37 8.07 8.30
CA GLU A 51 10.44 7.22 7.80
C GLU A 51 9.95 5.79 7.64
N TYR A 52 10.44 5.09 6.61
CA TYR A 52 10.14 3.69 6.34
C TYR A 52 11.37 2.94 5.84
N GLN A 53 11.51 1.68 6.26
CA GLN A 53 12.62 0.81 5.86
C GLN A 53 12.67 0.59 4.35
N ALA A 54 13.88 0.68 3.77
CA ALA A 54 14.16 0.47 2.36
C ALA A 54 15.61 0.00 2.17
N GLY A 55 16.08 -0.04 0.92
CA GLY A 55 17.50 -0.26 0.58
C GLY A 55 17.86 -1.69 0.20
N PHE A 56 16.87 -2.57 -0.04
CA PHE A 56 17.06 -3.91 -0.59
C PHE A 56 16.05 -4.18 -1.72
N ALA A 57 16.48 -4.91 -2.75
CA ALA A 57 15.73 -5.08 -4.00
C ALA A 57 14.65 -6.17 -3.93
N LEU A 58 14.90 -7.28 -3.23
CA LEU A 58 13.88 -8.31 -3.03
C LEU A 58 12.86 -7.82 -2.02
N SER A 59 11.58 -7.90 -2.37
CA SER A 59 10.47 -7.25 -1.67
C SER A 59 10.26 -7.63 -0.20
N GLN A 60 10.85 -8.74 0.24
CA GLN A 60 10.71 -9.26 1.60
C GLN A 60 12.07 -9.66 2.16
N LYS A 61 12.29 -9.34 3.44
CA LYS A 61 13.53 -9.72 4.14
C LYS A 61 13.81 -11.22 4.11
N ASP A 62 12.73 -12.02 4.10
CA ASP A 62 12.79 -13.48 4.17
C ASP A 62 13.57 -14.08 2.99
N TYR A 63 13.54 -13.45 1.82
CA TYR A 63 14.38 -13.86 0.67
C TYR A 63 15.88 -13.81 0.95
N TYR A 64 16.31 -12.94 1.87
CA TYR A 64 17.73 -12.80 2.23
C TYR A 64 18.17 -13.72 3.36
N ILE A 65 17.26 -14.17 4.22
CA ILE A 65 17.61 -14.84 5.49
C ILE A 65 17.11 -16.26 5.62
N ASP A 66 16.05 -16.65 4.91
CA ASP A 66 15.49 -18.00 5.02
C ASP A 66 16.40 -19.03 4.34
N GLU A 67 16.46 -20.22 4.93
CA GLU A 67 17.42 -21.27 4.56
C GLU A 67 16.77 -22.45 3.81
N ASP A 68 15.49 -22.32 3.43
CA ASP A 68 14.84 -23.30 2.57
C ASP A 68 15.43 -23.30 1.14
N GLU A 69 15.31 -24.42 0.43
CA GLU A 69 15.92 -24.62 -0.89
C GLU A 69 15.37 -23.66 -1.96
N HIS A 70 14.10 -23.27 -1.87
CA HIS A 70 13.50 -22.33 -2.81
C HIS A 70 14.10 -20.94 -2.65
N THR A 71 14.16 -20.46 -1.42
CA THR A 71 14.70 -19.12 -1.11
C THR A 71 16.21 -19.05 -1.41
N LYS A 72 16.97 -20.11 -1.14
CA LYS A 72 18.38 -20.21 -1.56
C LYS A 72 18.52 -20.10 -3.08
N HIS A 73 17.70 -20.82 -3.82
CA HIS A 73 17.72 -20.76 -5.29
C HIS A 73 17.40 -19.34 -5.79
N ILE A 74 16.41 -18.64 -5.22
CA ILE A 74 16.11 -17.25 -5.57
C ILE A 74 17.34 -16.36 -5.33
N ARG A 75 18.03 -16.50 -4.20
CA ARG A 75 19.26 -15.71 -3.92
C ARG A 75 20.39 -16.01 -4.92
N GLU A 76 20.59 -17.25 -5.30
CA GLU A 76 21.59 -17.63 -6.31
C GLU A 76 21.28 -16.99 -7.67
N GLU A 77 20.03 -17.06 -8.11
CA GLU A 77 19.59 -16.44 -9.37
C GLU A 77 19.64 -14.91 -9.29
N TYR A 78 19.35 -14.32 -8.12
CA TYR A 78 19.49 -12.90 -7.88
C TYR A 78 20.93 -12.42 -8.07
N VAL A 79 21.91 -13.11 -7.51
CA VAL A 79 23.33 -12.77 -7.70
C VAL A 79 23.72 -12.82 -9.16
N LYS A 80 23.29 -13.84 -9.91
CA LYS A 80 23.55 -13.94 -11.37
C LYS A 80 22.91 -12.79 -12.14
N HIS A 81 21.70 -12.39 -11.73
CA HIS A 81 21.01 -11.25 -12.31
C HIS A 81 21.79 -9.95 -12.07
N VAL A 82 22.19 -9.68 -10.84
CA VAL A 82 22.97 -8.49 -10.46
C VAL A 82 24.29 -8.46 -11.23
N GLU A 83 25.02 -9.56 -11.28
CA GLU A 83 26.26 -9.69 -12.08
C GLU A 83 26.02 -9.34 -13.54
N LYS A 84 24.98 -9.95 -14.16
CA LYS A 84 24.64 -9.70 -15.56
C LYS A 84 24.26 -8.26 -15.83
N MET A 85 23.52 -7.62 -14.94
CA MET A 85 23.16 -6.22 -15.06
C MET A 85 24.39 -5.31 -14.96
N PHE A 86 25.31 -5.56 -14.03
CA PHE A 86 26.57 -4.83 -13.96
C PHE A 86 27.41 -4.97 -15.25
N GLU A 87 27.47 -6.18 -15.85
CA GLU A 87 28.13 -6.39 -17.15
C GLU A 87 27.49 -5.53 -18.26
N LEU A 88 26.14 -5.53 -18.36
CA LEU A 88 25.40 -4.75 -19.35
C LEU A 88 25.66 -3.24 -19.21
N PHE A 89 25.93 -2.78 -17.99
CA PHE A 89 26.29 -1.39 -17.71
C PHE A 89 27.80 -1.11 -17.85
N GLY A 90 28.60 -2.11 -18.27
CA GLY A 90 30.03 -1.99 -18.48
C GLY A 90 30.83 -1.82 -17.19
N GLN A 91 30.31 -2.29 -16.07
CA GLN A 91 30.98 -2.25 -14.79
C GLN A 91 32.04 -3.36 -14.71
N GLU A 92 33.25 -3.01 -14.26
CA GLU A 92 34.29 -3.98 -13.97
C GLU A 92 34.00 -4.76 -12.69
N ASN A 93 34.55 -5.99 -12.57
CA ASN A 93 34.41 -6.87 -11.40
C ASN A 93 32.94 -7.17 -11.04
N ALA A 94 32.09 -7.38 -12.05
CA ALA A 94 30.64 -7.57 -11.87
C ALA A 94 30.28 -8.68 -10.86
N ALA A 95 30.99 -9.82 -10.91
CA ALA A 95 30.76 -10.94 -9.98
C ALA A 95 31.03 -10.57 -8.51
N GLU A 96 32.13 -9.82 -8.25
CA GLU A 96 32.48 -9.37 -6.89
C GLU A 96 31.47 -8.32 -6.40
N LYS A 97 31.09 -7.39 -7.28
CA LYS A 97 30.06 -6.39 -6.99
C LYS A 97 28.70 -7.03 -6.66
N ALA A 98 28.29 -8.07 -7.38
CA ALA A 98 27.06 -8.79 -7.11
C ALA A 98 27.07 -9.45 -5.71
N GLN A 99 28.17 -10.01 -5.28
CA GLN A 99 28.31 -10.54 -3.94
C GLN A 99 28.28 -9.45 -2.86
N THR A 100 28.89 -8.30 -3.15
CA THR A 100 28.85 -7.12 -2.27
C THR A 100 27.42 -6.62 -2.09
N VAL A 101 26.64 -6.52 -3.16
CA VAL A 101 25.23 -6.15 -3.13
C VAL A 101 24.45 -7.11 -2.22
N LEU A 102 24.52 -8.42 -2.48
CA LEU A 102 23.80 -9.40 -1.65
C LEU A 102 24.19 -9.30 -0.17
N ARG A 103 25.47 -9.13 0.13
CA ARG A 103 25.98 -8.99 1.50
C ARG A 103 25.38 -7.76 2.20
N LEU A 104 25.38 -6.61 1.54
CA LEU A 104 24.88 -5.34 2.11
C LEU A 104 23.36 -5.35 2.27
N GLU A 105 22.63 -5.85 1.27
CA GLU A 105 21.18 -5.98 1.37
C GLU A 105 20.79 -7.00 2.44
N THR A 106 21.52 -8.11 2.59
CA THR A 106 21.31 -9.08 3.67
C THR A 106 21.54 -8.43 5.04
N ARG A 107 22.55 -7.56 5.17
CA ARG A 107 22.79 -6.78 6.39
C ARG A 107 21.59 -5.93 6.76
N LEU A 108 21.04 -5.18 5.80
CA LEU A 108 19.82 -4.38 5.99
C LEU A 108 18.60 -5.24 6.29
N ALA A 109 18.40 -6.32 5.53
CA ALA A 109 17.27 -7.23 5.70
C ALA A 109 17.23 -7.87 7.10
N ASN A 110 18.40 -8.20 7.68
CA ASN A 110 18.48 -8.68 9.07
C ASN A 110 17.98 -7.65 10.09
N ALA A 111 18.21 -6.38 9.85
CA ALA A 111 17.73 -5.29 10.70
C ALA A 111 16.28 -4.88 10.40
N ALA A 112 15.77 -5.18 9.21
CA ALA A 112 14.41 -4.86 8.81
C ALA A 112 13.35 -5.60 9.66
N LEU A 113 12.18 -5.01 9.78
CA LEU A 113 11.00 -5.64 10.37
C LEU A 113 10.35 -6.60 9.36
N SER A 114 9.81 -7.71 9.86
CA SER A 114 9.01 -8.63 9.06
C SER A 114 7.65 -8.03 8.70
N ASN A 115 6.98 -8.59 7.70
CA ASN A 115 5.64 -8.17 7.30
C ASN A 115 4.63 -8.21 8.47
N VAL A 116 4.78 -9.13 9.41
CA VAL A 116 3.95 -9.21 10.62
C VAL A 116 4.27 -8.07 11.59
N GLU A 117 5.56 -7.76 11.82
CA GLU A 117 5.98 -6.65 12.70
C GLU A 117 5.55 -5.29 12.15
N LEU A 118 5.56 -5.12 10.82
CA LEU A 118 5.10 -3.90 10.14
C LEU A 118 3.60 -3.63 10.31
N ARG A 119 2.80 -4.62 10.69
CA ARG A 119 1.36 -4.46 10.92
C ARG A 119 1.00 -3.82 12.26
N ASP A 120 1.95 -3.67 13.18
CA ASP A 120 1.68 -3.04 14.49
C ASP A 120 1.83 -1.51 14.39
N PRO A 121 0.72 -0.74 14.33
CA PRO A 121 0.79 0.71 14.17
C PRO A 121 1.37 1.42 15.39
N VAL A 122 1.29 0.83 16.59
CA VAL A 122 1.86 1.41 17.82
C VAL A 122 3.37 1.22 17.84
N ALA A 123 3.85 0.02 17.51
CA ALA A 123 5.29 -0.27 17.48
C ALA A 123 6.03 0.52 16.40
N ASN A 124 5.34 0.81 15.28
CA ASN A 124 5.89 1.56 14.13
C ASN A 124 5.66 3.08 14.21
N TYR A 125 5.21 3.61 15.36
CA TYR A 125 5.10 5.03 15.57
C TYR A 125 6.10 5.52 16.64
N ASN A 126 7.17 6.17 16.20
CA ASN A 126 8.22 6.67 17.06
C ASN A 126 8.51 8.15 16.73
N LYS A 127 7.60 9.03 17.16
CA LYS A 127 7.75 10.48 16.95
C LYS A 127 8.91 11.02 17.76
N MET A 128 9.78 11.76 17.12
CA MET A 128 10.96 12.39 17.75
C MET A 128 11.35 13.69 17.03
N SER A 129 12.05 14.55 17.74
CA SER A 129 12.66 15.75 17.17
C SER A 129 13.87 15.38 16.28
N VAL A 130 14.30 16.30 15.41
CA VAL A 130 15.53 16.13 14.61
C VAL A 130 16.76 15.99 15.49
N GLU A 131 16.81 16.65 16.66
CA GLU A 131 17.88 16.51 17.62
C GLU A 131 17.93 15.12 18.28
N GLU A 132 16.77 14.51 18.52
CA GLU A 132 16.68 13.13 19.01
C GLU A 132 17.06 12.13 17.91
N LEU A 133 16.61 12.35 16.68
CA LEU A 133 17.02 11.57 15.52
C LEU A 133 18.56 11.63 15.32
N GLN A 134 19.16 12.82 15.45
CA GLN A 134 20.62 12.99 15.35
C GLN A 134 21.38 12.20 16.43
N LYS A 135 20.80 12.02 17.61
CA LYS A 135 21.37 11.16 18.66
C LYS A 135 21.14 9.67 18.39
N LEU A 136 19.99 9.33 17.78
CA LEU A 136 19.62 7.95 17.46
C LEU A 136 20.49 7.37 16.32
N VAL A 137 20.80 8.19 15.31
CA VAL A 137 21.59 7.82 14.12
C VAL A 137 22.60 8.94 13.87
N PRO A 138 23.70 8.97 14.65
CA PRO A 138 24.69 10.05 14.60
C PRO A 138 25.57 10.04 13.33
N GLU A 139 25.56 8.95 12.57
CA GLU A 139 26.35 8.76 11.37
C GLU A 139 25.85 9.60 10.18
N VAL A 140 24.59 10.08 10.25
CA VAL A 140 23.97 10.93 9.23
C VAL A 140 23.85 12.36 9.78
N ASP A 141 24.28 13.36 9.01
CA ASP A 141 23.93 14.75 9.29
C ASP A 141 22.51 15.03 8.78
N TRP A 142 21.53 14.90 9.68
CA TRP A 142 20.13 15.02 9.31
C TRP A 142 19.73 16.41 8.85
N LYS A 143 20.43 17.46 9.28
CA LYS A 143 20.16 18.81 8.78
C LYS A 143 20.58 18.96 7.32
N VAL A 144 21.72 18.39 6.98
CA VAL A 144 22.21 18.37 5.58
C VAL A 144 21.30 17.50 4.72
N TYR A 145 20.88 16.32 5.22
CA TYR A 145 19.96 15.43 4.54
C TYR A 145 18.61 16.12 4.23
N PHE A 146 17.97 16.73 5.23
CA PHE A 146 16.69 17.42 5.03
C PHE A 146 16.81 18.68 4.16
N ALA A 147 17.95 19.38 4.20
CA ALA A 147 18.22 20.47 3.28
C ALA A 147 18.30 19.98 1.82
N GLY A 148 18.82 18.78 1.58
CA GLY A 148 18.81 18.12 0.25
C GLY A 148 17.40 17.88 -0.28
N LEU A 149 16.45 17.54 0.60
CA LEU A 149 15.01 17.39 0.29
C LEU A 149 14.26 18.74 0.21
N ASN A 150 14.93 19.87 0.44
CA ASN A 150 14.31 21.21 0.57
C ASN A 150 13.25 21.32 1.67
N ILE A 151 13.44 20.61 2.79
CA ILE A 151 12.57 20.67 3.96
C ILE A 151 13.35 20.94 5.24
N ALA A 152 12.65 21.40 6.28
CA ALA A 152 13.20 21.58 7.62
C ALA A 152 12.16 21.16 8.66
N PRO A 153 11.96 19.86 8.88
CA PRO A 153 11.00 19.37 9.84
C PRO A 153 11.46 19.65 11.28
N ASP A 154 10.53 19.99 12.18
CA ASP A 154 10.81 20.05 13.62
C ASP A 154 10.87 18.65 14.24
N SER A 155 10.03 17.74 13.71
CA SER A 155 9.90 16.36 14.18
C SER A 155 9.45 15.45 13.04
N LEU A 156 9.66 14.14 13.22
CA LEU A 156 9.20 13.09 12.31
C LEU A 156 8.80 11.86 13.11
N SER A 157 8.08 10.93 12.46
CA SER A 157 7.86 9.59 12.97
C SER A 157 8.84 8.63 12.31
N VAL A 158 9.69 7.97 13.11
CA VAL A 158 10.58 6.90 12.65
C VAL A 158 9.81 5.58 12.73
N GLY A 159 9.54 4.97 11.59
CA GLY A 159 8.78 3.71 11.55
C GLY A 159 9.60 2.55 12.08
N GLN A 160 10.79 2.34 11.54
CA GLN A 160 11.59 1.16 11.84
C GLN A 160 12.98 1.53 12.41
N VAL A 161 12.98 1.89 13.68
CA VAL A 161 14.18 2.35 14.42
C VAL A 161 15.39 1.43 14.24
N ARG A 162 15.19 0.11 14.36
CA ARG A 162 16.27 -0.88 14.24
C ARG A 162 16.92 -0.85 12.85
N HIS A 163 16.10 -0.76 11.80
CA HIS A 163 16.58 -0.69 10.43
C HIS A 163 17.33 0.64 10.17
N LEU A 164 16.76 1.77 10.56
CA LEU A 164 17.36 3.08 10.36
C LEU A 164 18.72 3.22 11.06
N GLN A 165 18.84 2.68 12.29
CA GLN A 165 20.12 2.63 12.99
C GLN A 165 21.17 1.78 12.27
N GLU A 166 20.76 0.62 11.71
CA GLU A 166 21.67 -0.22 10.96
C GLU A 166 22.09 0.42 9.64
N ALA A 167 21.17 1.11 8.96
CA ALA A 167 21.47 1.88 7.76
C ALA A 167 22.52 2.98 8.03
N GLY A 168 22.39 3.71 9.14
CA GLY A 168 23.40 4.69 9.57
C GLY A 168 24.76 4.05 9.81
N LYS A 169 24.81 2.95 10.57
CA LYS A 169 26.07 2.21 10.82
C LYS A 169 26.72 1.72 9.52
N MET A 170 25.93 1.23 8.56
CA MET A 170 26.46 0.81 7.26
C MET A 170 27.20 1.96 6.57
N LEU A 171 26.65 3.16 6.54
CA LEU A 171 27.33 4.34 5.95
C LEU A 171 28.67 4.64 6.60
N ALA A 172 28.81 4.40 7.90
CA ALA A 172 30.06 4.63 8.64
C ALA A 172 31.06 3.47 8.53
N GLU A 173 30.60 2.23 8.62
CA GLU A 173 31.46 1.05 8.78
C GLU A 173 31.90 0.46 7.43
N GLU A 174 30.99 0.35 6.46
CA GLU A 174 31.30 -0.22 5.14
C GLU A 174 32.31 0.63 4.37
N SER A 175 33.05 0.01 3.47
CA SER A 175 33.97 0.76 2.61
C SER A 175 33.21 1.74 1.69
N LEU A 176 33.84 2.84 1.30
CA LEU A 176 33.22 3.78 0.37
C LEU A 176 32.86 3.11 -0.96
N GLU A 177 33.71 2.20 -1.44
CA GLU A 177 33.50 1.47 -2.70
C GLU A 177 32.33 0.47 -2.59
N ASP A 178 32.18 -0.20 -1.44
CA ASP A 178 31.02 -1.09 -1.23
C ASP A 178 29.70 -0.32 -1.23
N MET A 179 29.66 0.84 -0.57
CA MET A 179 28.48 1.70 -0.59
C MET A 179 28.18 2.26 -1.97
N LYS A 180 29.20 2.68 -2.73
CA LYS A 180 29.04 3.06 -4.14
C LYS A 180 28.48 1.91 -4.97
N THR A 181 28.97 0.69 -4.75
CA THR A 181 28.49 -0.50 -5.44
C THR A 181 27.00 -0.73 -5.18
N LEU A 182 26.55 -0.64 -3.92
CA LEU A 182 25.14 -0.79 -3.56
C LEU A 182 24.26 0.28 -4.23
N PHE A 183 24.63 1.55 -4.13
CA PHE A 183 23.85 2.64 -4.72
C PHE A 183 23.86 2.60 -6.26
N THR A 184 24.99 2.22 -6.87
CA THR A 184 25.05 1.97 -8.32
C THR A 184 24.08 0.85 -8.72
N TRP A 185 24.02 -0.23 -7.96
CA TRP A 185 23.06 -1.31 -8.18
C TRP A 185 21.62 -0.80 -8.13
N GLN A 186 21.25 -0.03 -7.10
CA GLN A 186 19.90 0.50 -6.95
C GLN A 186 19.48 1.37 -8.13
N VAL A 187 20.39 2.20 -8.66
CA VAL A 187 20.14 3.00 -9.88
C VAL A 187 19.96 2.10 -11.11
N ILE A 188 20.79 1.08 -11.27
CA ILE A 188 20.70 0.12 -12.38
C ILE A 188 19.36 -0.61 -12.34
N ASP A 189 19.02 -1.16 -11.19
CA ASP A 189 17.79 -1.95 -10.98
C ASP A 189 16.54 -1.08 -11.19
N GLY A 190 16.46 0.07 -10.52
CA GLY A 190 15.32 0.98 -10.60
C GLY A 190 15.12 1.62 -11.98
N SER A 191 16.17 1.72 -12.81
CA SER A 191 16.10 2.29 -14.16
C SER A 191 15.83 1.26 -15.26
N ALA A 192 15.95 -0.03 -14.98
CA ALA A 192 15.99 -1.09 -15.99
C ALA A 192 14.79 -1.09 -16.94
N ASP A 193 13.58 -0.83 -16.44
CA ASP A 193 12.35 -0.82 -17.23
C ASP A 193 12.22 0.37 -18.21
N PHE A 194 13.10 1.39 -18.07
CA PHE A 194 13.05 2.64 -18.84
C PHE A 194 14.18 2.77 -19.87
N LEU A 195 15.02 1.74 -20.03
CA LEU A 195 16.20 1.75 -20.86
C LEU A 195 16.02 0.89 -22.12
N THR A 196 17.08 0.18 -22.54
CA THR A 196 17.04 -0.65 -23.76
C THR A 196 16.27 -1.94 -23.55
N GLU A 197 15.80 -2.54 -24.66
CA GLU A 197 15.11 -3.86 -24.64
C GLU A 197 15.99 -4.94 -23.99
N GLU A 198 17.29 -4.93 -24.22
CA GLU A 198 18.22 -5.90 -23.65
C GLU A 198 18.25 -5.84 -22.13
N ILE A 199 18.30 -4.62 -21.57
CA ILE A 199 18.31 -4.36 -20.12
C ILE A 199 16.94 -4.74 -19.53
N PHE A 200 15.86 -4.31 -20.18
CA PHE A 200 14.49 -4.65 -19.78
C PHE A 200 14.26 -6.16 -19.76
N MET A 201 14.73 -6.89 -20.79
CA MET A 201 14.55 -8.35 -20.85
C MET A 201 15.38 -9.08 -19.79
N GLN A 202 16.57 -8.60 -19.46
CA GLN A 202 17.35 -9.16 -18.36
C GLN A 202 16.67 -8.92 -17.01
N ASN A 203 16.05 -7.74 -16.81
CA ASN A 203 15.24 -7.44 -15.64
C ASN A 203 14.01 -8.35 -15.54
N PHE A 204 13.30 -8.53 -16.65
CA PHE A 204 12.16 -9.44 -16.73
C PHE A 204 12.55 -10.92 -16.49
N GLU A 205 13.72 -11.35 -16.95
CA GLU A 205 14.17 -12.74 -16.74
C GLU A 205 14.23 -13.09 -15.24
N PHE A 206 14.72 -12.18 -14.41
CA PHE A 206 14.76 -12.41 -12.96
C PHE A 206 13.40 -12.12 -12.29
N TYR A 207 12.93 -10.88 -12.29
CA TYR A 207 11.73 -10.46 -11.55
C TYR A 207 10.43 -11.02 -12.12
N GLY A 208 10.36 -11.14 -13.44
CA GLY A 208 9.19 -11.66 -14.12
C GLY A 208 9.16 -13.18 -14.15
N ARG A 209 10.22 -13.81 -14.66
CA ARG A 209 10.21 -15.23 -14.92
C ARG A 209 10.59 -16.06 -13.70
N ILE A 210 11.74 -15.77 -13.08
CA ILE A 210 12.25 -16.56 -11.96
C ILE A 210 11.46 -16.29 -10.69
N LEU A 211 11.34 -15.02 -10.30
CA LEU A 211 10.69 -14.64 -9.03
C LEU A 211 9.16 -14.76 -9.10
N SER A 212 8.54 -14.32 -10.19
CA SER A 212 7.06 -14.25 -10.31
C SER A 212 6.44 -15.33 -11.20
N GLY A 213 7.22 -16.25 -11.80
CA GLY A 213 6.73 -17.36 -12.63
C GLY A 213 6.08 -16.95 -13.95
N ARG A 214 6.21 -15.70 -14.41
CA ARG A 214 5.63 -15.18 -15.64
C ARG A 214 6.39 -15.71 -16.84
N GLN A 215 5.68 -16.09 -17.91
CA GLN A 215 6.30 -16.66 -19.13
C GLN A 215 6.72 -15.58 -20.13
N GLU A 216 5.95 -14.50 -20.20
CA GLU A 216 6.13 -13.40 -21.14
C GLU A 216 5.96 -12.04 -20.44
N PRO A 217 6.70 -11.00 -20.88
CA PRO A 217 6.53 -9.67 -20.33
C PRO A 217 5.16 -9.09 -20.72
N THR A 218 4.66 -8.18 -19.91
CA THR A 218 3.46 -7.41 -20.23
C THR A 218 3.66 -6.66 -21.55
N PRO A 219 2.73 -6.73 -22.52
CA PRO A 219 2.82 -6.01 -23.78
C PRO A 219 3.12 -4.51 -23.59
N LEU A 220 3.93 -3.94 -24.47
CA LEU A 220 4.40 -2.53 -24.36
C LEU A 220 3.25 -1.55 -24.18
N TRP A 221 2.15 -1.68 -24.91
CA TRP A 221 1.02 -0.76 -24.78
C TRP A 221 0.37 -0.81 -23.39
N LYS A 222 0.32 -1.99 -22.74
CA LYS A 222 -0.18 -2.12 -21.36
C LYS A 222 0.78 -1.48 -20.36
N ARG A 223 2.10 -1.64 -20.56
CA ARG A 223 3.12 -0.98 -19.73
C ARG A 223 3.03 0.54 -19.89
N ALA A 224 2.85 1.04 -21.12
CA ALA A 224 2.67 2.48 -21.36
C ALA A 224 1.41 3.04 -20.69
N VAL A 225 0.28 2.34 -20.77
CA VAL A 225 -0.96 2.73 -20.07
C VAL A 225 -0.76 2.71 -18.55
N ALA A 226 -0.10 1.69 -18.00
CA ALA A 226 0.19 1.61 -16.57
C ALA A 226 1.07 2.78 -16.11
N MET A 227 2.07 3.16 -16.92
CA MET A 227 2.93 4.31 -16.63
C MET A 227 2.16 5.63 -16.63
N VAL A 228 1.30 5.86 -17.63
CA VAL A 228 0.44 7.05 -17.67
C VAL A 228 -0.52 7.09 -16.48
N ASN A 229 -1.11 5.95 -16.10
CA ASN A 229 -1.94 5.85 -14.90
C ASN A 229 -1.15 6.15 -13.61
N GLY A 230 0.10 5.71 -13.52
CA GLY A 230 0.95 5.96 -12.34
C GLY A 230 1.41 7.41 -12.22
N THR A 231 1.59 8.12 -13.34
CA THR A 231 2.13 9.50 -13.35
C THR A 231 1.06 10.58 -13.46
N LEU A 232 -0.02 10.33 -14.20
CA LEU A 232 -1.10 11.27 -14.51
C LEU A 232 -2.48 10.72 -14.08
N GLY A 233 -2.50 9.94 -13.00
CA GLY A 233 -3.63 9.10 -12.64
C GLY A 233 -4.97 9.81 -12.52
N GLU A 234 -5.05 10.97 -11.87
CA GLU A 234 -6.32 11.70 -11.76
C GLU A 234 -6.71 12.39 -13.07
N ALA A 235 -5.76 12.81 -13.91
CA ALA A 235 -6.09 13.36 -15.23
C ALA A 235 -6.70 12.27 -16.14
N VAL A 236 -6.17 11.05 -16.10
CA VAL A 236 -6.79 9.89 -16.76
C VAL A 236 -8.13 9.55 -16.11
N GLY A 237 -8.22 9.64 -14.78
CA GLY A 237 -9.44 9.42 -14.01
C GLY A 237 -10.57 10.33 -14.43
N GLN A 238 -10.29 11.61 -14.68
CA GLN A 238 -11.28 12.56 -15.17
C GLN A 238 -11.88 12.11 -16.51
N MET A 239 -11.03 11.73 -17.47
CA MET A 239 -11.47 11.20 -18.77
C MET A 239 -12.28 9.89 -18.64
N TYR A 240 -11.86 9.02 -17.70
CA TYR A 240 -12.55 7.77 -17.41
C TYR A 240 -13.97 8.00 -16.88
N VAL A 241 -14.10 8.88 -15.89
CA VAL A 241 -15.37 9.21 -15.23
C VAL A 241 -16.36 9.84 -16.21
N GLU A 242 -15.93 10.81 -17.02
CA GLU A 242 -16.75 11.44 -18.06
C GLU A 242 -17.39 10.41 -19.02
N LYS A 243 -16.68 9.31 -19.27
CA LYS A 243 -17.13 8.29 -20.22
C LYS A 243 -17.91 7.15 -19.58
N TYR A 244 -17.53 6.71 -18.36
CA TYR A 244 -17.95 5.42 -17.84
C TYR A 244 -18.69 5.48 -16.48
N PHE A 245 -18.80 6.66 -15.85
CA PHE A 245 -19.42 6.77 -14.53
C PHE A 245 -20.52 7.83 -14.48
N PRO A 246 -21.78 7.48 -14.80
CA PRO A 246 -22.92 8.37 -14.66
C PRO A 246 -23.18 8.77 -13.19
N GLU A 247 -23.65 10.00 -12.98
CA GLU A 247 -23.96 10.53 -11.64
C GLU A 247 -24.99 9.68 -10.88
N GLU A 248 -25.94 9.09 -11.60
CA GLU A 248 -26.96 8.18 -11.05
C GLU A 248 -26.36 6.99 -10.28
N ASN A 249 -25.19 6.50 -10.72
CA ASN A 249 -24.46 5.43 -10.04
C ASN A 249 -24.01 5.86 -8.64
N LYS A 250 -23.59 7.12 -8.48
CA LYS A 250 -23.17 7.68 -7.18
C LYS A 250 -24.33 7.70 -6.19
N GLU A 251 -25.53 8.12 -6.61
CA GLU A 251 -26.73 8.14 -5.75
C GLU A 251 -27.13 6.72 -5.29
N ARG A 252 -27.11 5.75 -6.21
CA ARG A 252 -27.41 4.35 -5.89
C ARG A 252 -26.43 3.80 -4.87
N MET A 253 -25.15 4.09 -5.04
CA MET A 253 -24.08 3.65 -4.13
C MET A 253 -24.22 4.26 -2.73
N ILE A 254 -24.58 5.55 -2.62
CA ILE A 254 -24.85 6.19 -1.33
C ILE A 254 -25.96 5.44 -0.57
N GLY A 255 -27.00 5.00 -1.27
CA GLY A 255 -28.08 4.18 -0.69
C GLY A 255 -27.58 2.84 -0.15
N LEU A 256 -26.73 2.14 -0.92
CA LEU A 256 -26.12 0.87 -0.48
C LEU A 256 -25.24 1.07 0.76
N VAL A 257 -24.34 2.05 0.73
CA VAL A 257 -23.44 2.38 1.85
C VAL A 257 -24.24 2.67 3.13
N LYS A 258 -25.29 3.47 3.07
CA LYS A 258 -26.15 3.75 4.23
C LYS A 258 -26.80 2.49 4.80
N ASN A 259 -27.31 1.60 3.96
CA ASN A 259 -27.92 0.36 4.40
C ASN A 259 -26.90 -0.57 5.07
N LEU A 260 -25.67 -0.65 4.52
CA LEU A 260 -24.61 -1.44 5.14
C LEU A 260 -24.15 -0.83 6.48
N GLN A 261 -24.09 0.51 6.56
CA GLN A 261 -23.75 1.20 7.81
C GLN A 261 -24.78 0.90 8.91
N VAL A 262 -26.06 0.88 8.58
CA VAL A 262 -27.13 0.46 9.51
C VAL A 262 -26.95 -0.99 9.94
N ALA A 263 -26.72 -1.90 8.97
CA ALA A 263 -26.56 -3.33 9.27
C ALA A 263 -25.33 -3.60 10.16
N LEU A 264 -24.21 -2.92 9.91
CA LEU A 264 -23.01 -3.02 10.76
C LEU A 264 -23.31 -2.51 12.18
N GLY A 265 -24.03 -1.38 12.30
CA GLY A 265 -24.46 -0.85 13.60
C GLY A 265 -25.35 -1.82 14.38
N GLU A 266 -26.33 -2.46 13.72
CA GLU A 266 -27.17 -3.51 14.32
C GLU A 266 -26.33 -4.68 14.84
N ARG A 267 -25.32 -5.11 14.06
CA ARG A 267 -24.42 -6.20 14.46
C ARG A 267 -23.54 -5.82 15.64
N ILE A 268 -22.95 -4.61 15.66
CA ILE A 268 -22.16 -4.11 16.81
C ILE A 268 -23.03 -4.10 18.07
N GLN A 269 -24.26 -3.59 18.00
CA GLN A 269 -25.17 -3.56 19.14
C GLN A 269 -25.55 -4.96 19.65
N ALA A 270 -25.61 -5.95 18.76
CA ALA A 270 -25.95 -7.34 19.10
C ALA A 270 -24.77 -8.15 19.68
N LEU A 271 -23.54 -7.61 19.72
CA LEU A 271 -22.39 -8.33 20.28
C LEU A 271 -22.55 -8.54 21.79
N GLU A 272 -22.64 -9.78 22.23
CA GLU A 272 -22.80 -10.12 23.66
C GLU A 272 -21.50 -9.97 24.46
N TRP A 273 -20.36 -10.06 23.80
CA TRP A 273 -19.04 -10.02 24.45
C TRP A 273 -18.50 -8.60 24.68
N MET A 274 -19.05 -7.60 23.99
CA MET A 274 -18.62 -6.20 24.05
C MET A 274 -19.50 -5.43 25.03
N SER A 275 -18.89 -4.64 25.92
CA SER A 275 -19.59 -3.77 26.86
C SER A 275 -20.35 -2.65 26.16
N ASP A 276 -21.35 -2.08 26.83
CA ASP A 276 -22.12 -0.96 26.30
C ASP A 276 -21.23 0.29 26.07
N GLU A 277 -20.22 0.51 26.93
CA GLU A 277 -19.25 1.60 26.78
C GLU A 277 -18.46 1.49 25.47
N THR A 278 -17.90 0.31 25.17
CA THR A 278 -17.17 0.09 23.91
C THR A 278 -18.09 0.12 22.70
N LYS A 279 -19.33 -0.40 22.82
CA LYS A 279 -20.34 -0.28 21.75
C LYS A 279 -20.68 1.17 21.41
N GLU A 280 -20.82 2.03 22.40
CA GLU A 280 -21.07 3.47 22.19
C GLU A 280 -19.95 4.09 21.38
N LYS A 281 -18.68 3.84 21.73
CA LYS A 281 -17.51 4.32 20.99
C LYS A 281 -17.43 3.74 19.58
N ALA A 282 -17.74 2.46 19.40
CA ALA A 282 -17.80 1.82 18.09
C ALA A 282 -18.88 2.47 17.21
N MET A 283 -20.05 2.78 17.77
CA MET A 283 -21.11 3.49 17.04
C MET A 283 -20.75 4.93 16.71
N GLU A 284 -20.06 5.66 17.61
CA GLU A 284 -19.51 6.98 17.29
C GLU A 284 -18.57 6.90 16.08
N LYS A 285 -17.65 5.93 16.08
CA LYS A 285 -16.70 5.73 14.97
C LYS A 285 -17.40 5.39 13.66
N LEU A 286 -18.34 4.47 13.68
CA LEU A 286 -19.13 4.09 12.51
C LEU A 286 -19.92 5.28 11.92
N ASN A 287 -20.50 6.11 12.77
CA ASN A 287 -21.30 7.26 12.35
C ASN A 287 -20.47 8.42 11.80
N THR A 288 -19.17 8.45 12.05
CA THR A 288 -18.23 9.48 11.59
C THR A 288 -17.45 9.07 10.35
N PHE A 289 -17.73 7.91 9.74
CA PHE A 289 -17.11 7.52 8.49
C PHE A 289 -17.32 8.57 7.41
N THR A 290 -16.21 9.05 6.84
CA THR A 290 -16.24 9.81 5.59
C THR A 290 -16.40 8.84 4.42
N VAL A 291 -17.36 9.10 3.54
CA VAL A 291 -17.68 8.21 2.41
C VAL A 291 -17.31 8.89 1.10
N LYS A 292 -16.40 8.29 0.33
CA LYS A 292 -15.93 8.74 -0.97
C LYS A 292 -16.40 7.78 -2.06
N ILE A 293 -17.13 8.27 -3.06
CA ILE A 293 -17.73 7.45 -4.12
C ILE A 293 -17.43 8.04 -5.49
N GLY A 294 -16.89 7.21 -6.38
CA GLY A 294 -16.69 7.50 -7.79
C GLY A 294 -15.43 8.28 -8.09
N TYR A 295 -15.38 9.54 -7.72
CA TYR A 295 -14.29 10.46 -8.05
C TYR A 295 -14.22 11.65 -7.09
N PRO A 296 -13.05 12.34 -6.97
CA PRO A 296 -12.89 13.50 -6.11
C PRO A 296 -13.63 14.73 -6.65
N ASP A 297 -14.13 15.59 -5.75
CA ASP A 297 -14.78 16.85 -6.12
C ASP A 297 -13.77 17.86 -6.67
N LYS A 298 -12.50 17.77 -6.25
CA LYS A 298 -11.39 18.60 -6.71
C LYS A 298 -10.29 17.74 -7.33
N TRP A 299 -10.05 17.96 -8.62
CA TRP A 299 -9.00 17.27 -9.36
C TRP A 299 -7.61 17.80 -9.03
N ARG A 300 -6.62 16.91 -9.04
CA ARG A 300 -5.23 17.26 -8.88
C ARG A 300 -4.74 18.13 -10.04
N ASP A 301 -3.98 19.17 -9.73
CA ASP A 301 -3.33 20.03 -10.71
C ASP A 301 -1.99 19.46 -11.14
N TYR A 302 -1.85 19.19 -12.44
CA TYR A 302 -0.62 18.69 -13.07
C TYR A 302 0.10 19.76 -13.90
N THR A 303 -0.30 21.02 -13.85
CA THR A 303 0.27 22.09 -14.73
C THR A 303 1.74 22.33 -14.49
N ALA A 304 2.28 22.00 -13.32
CA ALA A 304 3.70 22.09 -13.00
C ALA A 304 4.53 20.89 -13.49
N LEU A 305 3.86 19.81 -13.96
CA LEU A 305 4.56 18.64 -14.50
C LEU A 305 4.87 18.86 -15.98
N GLU A 306 6.14 19.02 -16.31
CA GLU A 306 6.60 19.15 -17.68
C GLU A 306 7.06 17.80 -18.24
N ILE A 307 6.39 17.31 -19.26
CA ILE A 307 6.79 16.14 -20.05
C ILE A 307 7.27 16.63 -21.41
N ASP A 308 8.50 16.30 -21.76
CA ASP A 308 9.16 16.77 -22.98
C ASP A 308 9.44 15.58 -23.91
N PRO A 309 8.79 15.51 -25.09
CA PRO A 309 8.97 14.42 -26.03
C PRO A 309 10.38 14.32 -26.63
N GLU A 310 11.19 15.39 -26.55
CA GLU A 310 12.58 15.39 -27.02
C GLU A 310 13.55 14.75 -26.01
N LEU A 311 13.10 14.55 -24.76
CA LEU A 311 13.89 13.88 -23.74
C LEU A 311 13.70 12.35 -23.79
N THR A 312 14.62 11.65 -23.15
CA THR A 312 14.52 10.20 -22.99
C THR A 312 13.34 9.82 -22.08
N TYR A 313 12.87 8.58 -22.22
CA TYR A 313 11.81 8.04 -21.38
C TYR A 313 12.19 8.14 -19.88
N TYR A 314 13.41 7.70 -19.51
CA TYR A 314 13.91 7.81 -18.15
C TYR A 314 13.90 9.25 -17.62
N ALA A 315 14.35 10.24 -18.42
CA ALA A 315 14.36 11.63 -17.99
C ALA A 315 12.95 12.18 -17.70
N ASN A 316 11.94 11.78 -18.47
CA ASN A 316 10.55 12.14 -18.19
C ASN A 316 10.01 11.44 -16.94
N ILE A 317 10.40 10.19 -16.68
CA ILE A 317 10.06 9.49 -15.44
C ILE A 317 10.67 10.19 -14.23
N GLN A 318 11.93 10.64 -14.30
CA GLN A 318 12.57 11.41 -13.24
C GLN A 318 11.84 12.73 -12.95
N ARG A 319 11.36 13.44 -13.98
CA ARG A 319 10.53 14.64 -13.80
C ARG A 319 9.21 14.32 -13.09
N ALA A 320 8.55 13.23 -13.48
CA ALA A 320 7.32 12.80 -12.85
C ALA A 320 7.55 12.38 -11.37
N ALA A 321 8.62 11.65 -11.08
CA ALA A 321 8.98 11.27 -9.72
C ALA A 321 9.29 12.50 -8.84
N LYS A 322 10.04 13.48 -9.39
CA LYS A 322 10.30 14.73 -8.69
C LYS A 322 9.03 15.54 -8.41
N PHE A 323 8.14 15.62 -9.39
CA PHE A 323 6.84 16.28 -9.21
C PHE A 323 6.02 15.60 -8.08
N GLU A 324 6.02 14.27 -8.02
CA GLU A 324 5.33 13.50 -6.99
C GLU A 324 5.95 13.72 -5.60
N GLN A 325 7.28 13.70 -5.52
CA GLN A 325 8.01 13.97 -4.28
C GLN A 325 7.71 15.38 -3.76
N ASP A 326 7.80 16.41 -4.62
CA ASP A 326 7.54 17.80 -4.26
C ASP A 326 6.08 18.00 -3.81
N TYR A 327 5.14 17.33 -4.49
CA TYR A 327 3.74 17.32 -4.10
C TYR A 327 3.54 16.71 -2.70
N SER A 328 4.11 15.53 -2.45
CA SER A 328 4.05 14.90 -1.13
C SER A 328 4.66 15.77 -0.04
N LEU A 329 5.88 16.26 -0.24
CA LEU A 329 6.58 17.11 0.73
C LEU A 329 5.88 18.45 0.96
N SER A 330 5.10 18.94 0.00
CA SER A 330 4.33 20.19 0.13
C SER A 330 3.29 20.16 1.25
N PHE A 331 2.87 18.98 1.72
CA PHE A 331 1.91 18.82 2.81
C PHE A 331 2.55 18.83 4.20
N LEU A 332 3.88 18.75 4.30
CA LEU A 332 4.58 18.71 5.57
C LEU A 332 4.19 19.89 6.49
N GLY A 333 3.77 19.57 7.72
CA GLY A 333 3.37 20.54 8.73
C GLY A 333 2.06 21.29 8.42
N LYS A 334 1.31 20.86 7.40
CA LYS A 334 0.00 21.40 7.08
C LYS A 334 -1.12 20.52 7.63
N PRO A 335 -2.34 21.07 7.81
CA PRO A 335 -3.51 20.25 8.10
C PRO A 335 -3.73 19.17 7.04
N VAL A 336 -4.23 18.01 7.47
CA VAL A 336 -4.60 16.91 6.58
C VAL A 336 -5.75 17.35 5.68
N ASP A 337 -5.57 17.16 4.38
CA ASP A 337 -6.62 17.40 3.38
C ASP A 337 -7.52 16.16 3.28
N LYS A 338 -8.69 16.21 3.92
CA LYS A 338 -9.65 15.10 3.90
C LYS A 338 -10.32 14.89 2.53
N ASP A 339 -10.18 15.84 1.59
CA ASP A 339 -10.73 15.70 0.24
C ASP A 339 -9.76 14.94 -0.70
N LYS A 340 -8.50 14.76 -0.29
CA LYS A 340 -7.50 13.99 -1.04
C LYS A 340 -7.89 12.52 -1.14
N TRP A 341 -7.82 11.96 -2.34
CA TRP A 341 -8.01 10.53 -2.60
C TRP A 341 -6.66 9.79 -2.66
N PHE A 342 -6.63 8.54 -2.17
CA PHE A 342 -5.43 7.68 -2.19
C PHE A 342 -5.47 6.67 -3.35
N MET A 343 -6.57 6.59 -4.07
CA MET A 343 -6.72 5.82 -5.30
C MET A 343 -7.30 6.69 -6.40
N THR A 344 -6.88 6.43 -7.64
CA THR A 344 -7.44 7.12 -8.80
C THR A 344 -8.83 6.60 -9.15
N PRO A 345 -9.71 7.39 -9.81
CA PRO A 345 -11.07 6.97 -10.13
C PRO A 345 -11.20 5.72 -10.99
N GLN A 346 -10.22 5.41 -11.84
CA GLN A 346 -10.22 4.21 -12.68
C GLN A 346 -9.67 2.95 -11.97
N THR A 347 -9.27 3.06 -10.72
CA THR A 347 -8.75 1.92 -9.95
C THR A 347 -9.89 0.93 -9.64
N VAL A 348 -9.67 -0.36 -9.94
CA VAL A 348 -10.59 -1.45 -9.58
C VAL A 348 -10.18 -1.97 -8.20
N ASN A 349 -10.46 -1.17 -7.19
CA ASN A 349 -10.25 -1.49 -5.78
C ASN A 349 -11.04 -0.51 -4.91
N ALA A 350 -10.97 -0.69 -3.58
CA ALA A 350 -11.51 0.19 -2.56
C ALA A 350 -10.50 0.32 -1.42
N TYR A 351 -10.74 1.21 -0.45
CA TYR A 351 -9.91 1.27 0.75
C TYR A 351 -10.66 1.85 1.96
N TYR A 352 -10.24 1.44 3.15
CA TYR A 352 -10.44 2.16 4.40
C TYR A 352 -9.13 2.85 4.82
N ASN A 353 -9.19 4.12 5.19
CA ASN A 353 -8.03 4.85 5.77
C ASN A 353 -8.31 5.15 7.25
N PRO A 354 -7.55 4.55 8.19
CA PRO A 354 -7.78 4.76 9.61
C PRO A 354 -7.47 6.19 10.07
N ALA A 355 -6.48 6.88 9.46
CA ALA A 355 -6.07 8.21 9.88
C ALA A 355 -7.12 9.30 9.55
N THR A 356 -7.98 9.07 8.56
CA THR A 356 -9.08 9.97 8.20
C THR A 356 -10.46 9.39 8.51
N ASN A 357 -10.51 8.16 9.00
CA ASN A 357 -11.73 7.38 9.23
C ASN A 357 -12.65 7.41 8.02
N GLU A 358 -12.11 7.05 6.85
CA GLU A 358 -12.81 7.12 5.56
C GLU A 358 -12.83 5.80 4.82
N ILE A 359 -13.92 5.57 4.08
CA ILE A 359 -14.06 4.50 3.09
C ILE A 359 -14.21 5.11 1.69
N CYS A 360 -13.50 4.51 0.73
CA CYS A 360 -13.47 5.03 -0.63
C CYS A 360 -13.72 3.94 -1.67
N PHE A 361 -14.62 4.25 -2.61
CA PHE A 361 -15.01 3.36 -3.70
C PHE A 361 -14.85 4.10 -5.03
N PRO A 362 -13.68 3.98 -5.70
CA PRO A 362 -13.43 4.57 -7.01
C PRO A 362 -14.42 4.09 -8.09
N ALA A 363 -14.65 4.90 -9.11
CA ALA A 363 -15.54 4.57 -10.22
C ALA A 363 -15.19 3.25 -10.92
N GLY A 364 -13.90 2.87 -10.91
CA GLY A 364 -13.40 1.65 -11.54
C GLY A 364 -13.97 0.36 -10.96
N ILE A 365 -14.17 0.29 -9.62
CA ILE A 365 -14.79 -0.88 -8.99
C ILE A 365 -16.32 -0.85 -9.09
N LEU A 366 -16.91 0.31 -9.36
CA LEU A 366 -18.36 0.51 -9.49
C LEU A 366 -18.85 0.15 -10.91
N GLN A 367 -18.35 -0.96 -11.43
CA GLN A 367 -18.63 -1.55 -12.74
C GLN A 367 -18.87 -3.06 -12.58
N TYR A 368 -19.51 -3.67 -13.58
CA TYR A 368 -19.62 -5.14 -13.61
C TYR A 368 -18.22 -5.79 -13.54
N PRO A 369 -18.01 -6.85 -12.75
CA PRO A 369 -18.98 -7.68 -12.03
C PRO A 369 -19.30 -7.23 -10.60
N PHE A 370 -18.76 -6.12 -10.11
CA PHE A 370 -18.98 -5.65 -8.74
C PHE A 370 -20.30 -4.89 -8.58
N PHE A 371 -20.65 -4.06 -9.55
CA PHE A 371 -21.86 -3.24 -9.52
C PHE A 371 -22.52 -3.17 -10.89
N ASP A 372 -23.84 -3.27 -10.92
CA ASP A 372 -24.66 -3.01 -12.09
C ASP A 372 -25.92 -2.24 -11.67
N MET A 373 -26.11 -1.04 -12.26
CA MET A 373 -27.25 -0.16 -11.98
C MET A 373 -28.60 -0.83 -12.27
N ASN A 374 -28.63 -1.75 -13.24
CA ASN A 374 -29.84 -2.45 -13.70
C ASN A 374 -30.05 -3.81 -13.00
N ALA A 375 -29.08 -4.30 -12.24
CA ALA A 375 -29.21 -5.53 -11.49
C ALA A 375 -30.07 -5.36 -10.25
N ASP A 376 -30.65 -6.46 -9.77
CA ASP A 376 -31.42 -6.47 -8.53
C ASP A 376 -30.52 -6.35 -7.27
N ASP A 377 -31.14 -6.14 -6.14
CA ASP A 377 -30.44 -6.00 -4.86
C ASP A 377 -29.66 -7.26 -4.47
N ALA A 378 -30.14 -8.45 -4.83
CA ALA A 378 -29.42 -9.69 -4.53
C ALA A 378 -28.03 -9.70 -5.17
N PHE A 379 -27.94 -9.25 -6.44
CA PHE A 379 -26.66 -9.12 -7.15
C PHE A 379 -25.79 -8.03 -6.50
N ASN A 380 -26.29 -6.81 -6.35
CA ASN A 380 -25.47 -5.68 -5.90
C ASN A 380 -25.01 -5.84 -4.44
N TYR A 381 -25.86 -6.33 -3.54
CA TYR A 381 -25.42 -6.61 -2.17
C TYR A 381 -24.45 -7.80 -2.07
N GLY A 382 -24.61 -8.82 -2.92
CA GLY A 382 -23.70 -9.96 -2.97
C GLY A 382 -22.33 -9.64 -3.57
N ALA A 383 -22.25 -8.61 -4.42
CA ALA A 383 -21.03 -8.17 -5.09
C ALA A 383 -20.44 -6.94 -4.38
N ILE A 384 -20.76 -5.72 -4.84
CA ILE A 384 -20.20 -4.49 -4.27
C ILE A 384 -20.59 -4.31 -2.79
N GLY A 385 -21.74 -4.81 -2.37
CA GLY A 385 -22.15 -4.73 -0.97
C GLY A 385 -21.17 -5.43 -0.03
N VAL A 386 -20.63 -6.59 -0.42
CA VAL A 386 -19.60 -7.30 0.38
C VAL A 386 -18.31 -6.47 0.44
N VAL A 387 -17.90 -5.81 -0.66
CA VAL A 387 -16.74 -4.91 -0.67
C VAL A 387 -16.96 -3.72 0.26
N ILE A 388 -18.15 -3.10 0.23
CA ILE A 388 -18.48 -1.99 1.15
C ILE A 388 -18.41 -2.46 2.61
N GLY A 389 -18.97 -3.63 2.92
CA GLY A 389 -18.93 -4.22 4.26
C GLY A 389 -17.51 -4.56 4.69
N HIS A 390 -16.66 -5.03 3.78
CA HIS A 390 -15.24 -5.28 3.99
C HIS A 390 -14.51 -3.99 4.41
N GLU A 391 -14.63 -2.91 3.64
CA GLU A 391 -13.98 -1.64 3.97
C GLU A 391 -14.49 -1.05 5.30
N MET A 392 -15.79 -1.14 5.56
CA MET A 392 -16.32 -0.71 6.86
C MET A 392 -15.78 -1.54 8.02
N THR A 393 -15.57 -2.85 7.81
CA THR A 393 -15.05 -3.76 8.83
C THR A 393 -13.58 -3.48 9.14
N HIS A 394 -12.79 -3.00 8.17
CA HIS A 394 -11.42 -2.53 8.42
C HIS A 394 -11.34 -1.45 9.49
N GLY A 395 -12.38 -0.64 9.69
CA GLY A 395 -12.45 0.30 10.81
C GLY A 395 -12.43 -0.37 12.19
N PHE A 396 -12.69 -1.68 12.27
CA PHE A 396 -12.83 -2.47 13.49
C PHE A 396 -11.97 -3.76 13.49
N ASP A 397 -11.07 -3.93 12.50
CA ASP A 397 -10.14 -5.05 12.45
C ASP A 397 -8.99 -4.89 13.48
N ASP A 398 -7.97 -5.75 13.41
CA ASP A 398 -6.83 -5.75 14.33
C ASP A 398 -6.00 -4.46 14.30
N GLN A 399 -5.98 -3.75 13.17
CA GLN A 399 -5.28 -2.47 13.00
C GLN A 399 -6.24 -1.29 13.16
N GLY A 400 -7.34 -1.24 12.39
CA GLY A 400 -8.28 -0.13 12.40
C GLY A 400 -8.95 0.08 13.75
N SER A 401 -9.15 -0.99 14.54
CA SER A 401 -9.69 -0.90 15.91
C SER A 401 -8.80 -0.13 16.88
N GLN A 402 -7.53 0.15 16.54
CA GLN A 402 -6.60 0.92 17.35
C GLN A 402 -6.72 2.43 17.12
N PHE A 403 -7.45 2.86 16.09
CA PHE A 403 -7.71 4.26 15.77
C PHE A 403 -9.10 4.67 16.23
N ASP A 404 -9.21 5.86 16.83
CA ASP A 404 -10.47 6.43 17.27
C ASP A 404 -11.31 6.98 16.09
N LYS A 405 -12.47 7.56 16.40
CA LYS A 405 -13.40 8.16 15.43
C LYS A 405 -12.82 9.37 14.65
N ASP A 406 -11.80 10.00 15.19
CA ASP A 406 -11.14 11.16 14.61
C ASP A 406 -9.89 10.77 13.81
N GLY A 407 -9.53 9.47 13.82
CA GLY A 407 -8.37 8.91 13.13
C GLY A 407 -7.08 8.93 13.94
N ASN A 408 -7.14 9.17 15.24
CA ASN A 408 -5.97 9.13 16.11
C ASN A 408 -5.72 7.71 16.61
N LEU A 409 -4.45 7.32 16.68
CA LEU A 409 -3.99 6.06 17.26
C LEU A 409 -4.10 6.14 18.80
N ILE A 410 -5.31 5.96 19.29
CA ILE A 410 -5.67 6.06 20.72
C ILE A 410 -6.57 4.89 21.09
N ASN A 411 -6.23 4.20 22.20
CA ASN A 411 -7.09 3.16 22.70
C ASN A 411 -8.45 3.72 23.20
N TRP A 412 -9.55 3.28 22.59
CA TRP A 412 -10.91 3.66 22.95
C TRP A 412 -11.72 2.48 23.52
N TRP A 413 -11.09 1.31 23.65
CA TRP A 413 -11.66 0.10 24.21
C TRP A 413 -11.50 0.06 25.74
N THR A 414 -12.40 -0.62 26.44
CA THR A 414 -12.07 -1.09 27.78
C THR A 414 -11.00 -2.19 27.71
N GLU A 415 -10.19 -2.35 28.75
CA GLU A 415 -9.15 -3.39 28.78
C GLU A 415 -9.73 -4.79 28.60
N GLU A 416 -10.91 -5.05 29.23
CA GLU A 416 -11.59 -6.33 29.14
C GLU A 416 -12.12 -6.62 27.72
N ASP A 417 -12.69 -5.63 27.06
CA ASP A 417 -13.21 -5.82 25.70
C ASP A 417 -12.06 -5.97 24.70
N ARG A 418 -10.96 -5.26 24.89
CA ARG A 418 -9.75 -5.45 24.07
C ARG A 418 -9.22 -6.87 24.20
N ALA A 419 -9.10 -7.40 25.42
CA ALA A 419 -8.67 -8.79 25.66
C ALA A 419 -9.63 -9.81 25.02
N ARG A 420 -10.95 -9.59 25.13
CA ARG A 420 -11.96 -10.44 24.48
C ARG A 420 -11.89 -10.39 22.94
N PHE A 421 -11.58 -9.23 22.38
CA PHE A 421 -11.36 -9.09 20.94
C PHE A 421 -10.13 -9.90 20.50
N GLU A 422 -9.00 -9.74 21.20
CA GLU A 422 -7.75 -10.46 20.91
C GLU A 422 -7.90 -11.98 21.03
N GLU A 423 -8.69 -12.48 22.00
CA GLU A 423 -9.01 -13.89 22.10
C GLU A 423 -9.76 -14.42 20.86
N ARG A 424 -10.68 -13.60 20.30
CA ARG A 424 -11.43 -13.96 19.09
C ARG A 424 -10.62 -13.90 17.82
N THR A 425 -9.79 -12.87 17.69
CA THR A 425 -8.90 -12.74 16.53
C THR A 425 -7.89 -13.88 16.47
N LYS A 426 -7.45 -14.38 17.64
CA LYS A 426 -6.57 -15.55 17.72
C LYS A 426 -7.20 -16.81 17.14
N VAL A 427 -8.49 -17.02 17.34
CA VAL A 427 -9.21 -18.17 16.73
C VAL A 427 -9.17 -18.10 15.21
N MET A 428 -9.34 -16.90 14.65
CA MET A 428 -9.24 -16.69 13.20
C MET A 428 -7.79 -16.88 12.70
N GLU A 429 -6.82 -16.32 13.40
CA GLU A 429 -5.40 -16.52 13.10
C GLU A 429 -5.03 -18.01 13.05
N GLU A 430 -5.41 -18.78 14.08
CA GLU A 430 -5.15 -20.23 14.16
C GLU A 430 -5.85 -21.01 13.03
N TYR A 431 -7.07 -20.63 12.66
CA TYR A 431 -7.80 -21.24 11.56
C TYR A 431 -7.06 -21.04 10.22
N PHE A 432 -6.64 -19.81 9.91
CA PHE A 432 -5.95 -19.53 8.66
C PHE A 432 -4.52 -20.09 8.64
N ASN A 433 -3.82 -20.14 9.78
CA ASN A 433 -2.52 -20.83 9.89
C ASN A 433 -2.58 -22.33 9.56
N ALA A 434 -3.76 -22.95 9.65
CA ALA A 434 -3.97 -24.37 9.33
C ALA A 434 -4.31 -24.60 7.83
N ILE A 435 -4.51 -23.56 7.04
CA ILE A 435 -4.84 -23.67 5.61
C ILE A 435 -3.55 -23.84 4.80
N GLU A 436 -3.41 -25.00 4.16
CA GLU A 436 -2.34 -25.25 3.20
C GLU A 436 -2.67 -24.59 1.86
N VAL A 437 -1.87 -23.60 1.46
CA VAL A 437 -2.05 -22.80 0.23
C VAL A 437 -1.24 -23.34 -0.95
N ALA A 438 -0.17 -24.07 -0.67
CA ALA A 438 0.63 -24.84 -1.63
C ALA A 438 1.23 -26.06 -0.91
N PRO A 439 1.68 -27.11 -1.61
CA PRO A 439 2.22 -28.31 -0.99
C PRO A 439 3.28 -28.00 0.08
N GLY A 440 2.97 -28.26 1.34
CA GLY A 440 3.84 -28.01 2.49
C GLY A 440 3.93 -26.53 2.94
N VAL A 441 3.14 -25.61 2.35
CA VAL A 441 3.14 -24.20 2.70
C VAL A 441 1.77 -23.81 3.24
N CYS A 442 1.71 -23.38 4.48
CA CYS A 442 0.49 -22.85 5.11
C CYS A 442 0.40 -21.32 4.97
N ALA A 443 -0.83 -20.81 5.00
CA ALA A 443 -1.08 -19.39 5.09
C ALA A 443 -0.52 -18.81 6.40
N ASN A 444 -0.16 -17.52 6.40
CA ASN A 444 0.22 -16.80 7.61
C ASN A 444 -1.01 -16.03 8.14
N GLY A 445 -1.77 -16.67 9.03
CA GLY A 445 -3.03 -16.12 9.55
C GLY A 445 -2.83 -14.81 10.33
N LYS A 446 -1.66 -14.61 10.95
CA LYS A 446 -1.35 -13.34 11.62
C LYS A 446 -1.09 -12.21 10.62
N PHE A 447 -0.40 -12.50 9.54
CA PHE A 447 -0.16 -11.52 8.47
C PHE A 447 -1.46 -11.12 7.75
N THR A 448 -2.34 -12.07 7.50
CA THR A 448 -3.61 -11.86 6.77
C THR A 448 -4.80 -11.52 7.68
N LEU A 449 -4.59 -11.34 8.99
CA LEU A 449 -5.67 -11.25 9.98
C LEU A 449 -6.69 -10.15 9.67
N GLY A 450 -6.24 -8.93 9.34
CA GLY A 450 -7.12 -7.81 9.04
C GLY A 450 -8.02 -8.08 7.83
N GLU A 451 -7.44 -8.62 6.74
CA GLU A 451 -8.18 -9.00 5.54
C GLU A 451 -9.21 -10.11 5.84
N ASN A 452 -8.82 -11.11 6.63
CA ASN A 452 -9.72 -12.20 7.02
C ASN A 452 -10.89 -11.71 7.89
N ILE A 453 -10.63 -10.76 8.80
CA ILE A 453 -11.68 -10.12 9.61
C ILE A 453 -12.60 -9.30 8.70
N ALA A 454 -12.03 -8.52 7.78
CA ALA A 454 -12.78 -7.66 6.87
C ALA A 454 -13.66 -8.46 5.90
N ASP A 455 -13.16 -9.54 5.32
CA ASP A 455 -13.92 -10.43 4.44
C ASP A 455 -15.07 -11.12 5.19
N HIS A 456 -14.79 -11.69 6.36
CA HIS A 456 -15.79 -12.37 7.16
C HIS A 456 -16.88 -11.40 7.66
N GLY A 457 -16.48 -10.23 8.13
CA GLY A 457 -17.39 -9.16 8.56
C GLY A 457 -18.19 -8.61 7.37
N GLY A 458 -17.53 -8.33 6.27
CA GLY A 458 -18.10 -7.76 5.05
C GLY A 458 -19.23 -8.62 4.48
N LEU A 459 -19.00 -9.93 4.36
CA LEU A 459 -20.02 -10.88 3.88
C LEU A 459 -21.26 -10.90 4.80
N GLN A 460 -21.05 -10.93 6.12
CA GLN A 460 -22.14 -10.96 7.09
C GLN A 460 -22.93 -9.64 7.11
N VAL A 461 -22.24 -8.50 7.06
CA VAL A 461 -22.86 -7.17 7.04
C VAL A 461 -23.68 -6.98 5.77
N ALA A 462 -23.13 -7.38 4.61
CA ALA A 462 -23.82 -7.26 3.32
C ALA A 462 -25.07 -8.14 3.28
N TYR A 463 -25.00 -9.36 3.79
CA TYR A 463 -26.17 -10.24 3.86
C TYR A 463 -27.27 -9.70 4.79
N GLN A 464 -26.90 -9.17 5.95
CA GLN A 464 -27.83 -8.47 6.84
C GLN A 464 -28.46 -7.24 6.17
N ALA A 465 -27.68 -6.42 5.50
CA ALA A 465 -28.16 -5.24 4.78
C ALA A 465 -29.11 -5.62 3.64
N PHE A 466 -28.82 -6.69 2.90
CA PHE A 466 -29.69 -7.24 1.88
C PHE A 466 -31.05 -7.67 2.48
N GLN A 467 -31.04 -8.41 3.59
CA GLN A 467 -32.28 -8.81 4.27
C GLN A 467 -33.09 -7.59 4.78
N ASN A 468 -32.41 -6.58 5.31
CA ASN A 468 -33.05 -5.35 5.76
C ASN A 468 -33.70 -4.61 4.58
N ALA A 469 -33.01 -4.50 3.44
CA ALA A 469 -33.55 -3.88 2.23
C ALA A 469 -34.80 -4.61 1.71
N GLN A 470 -34.79 -5.95 1.71
CA GLN A 470 -35.95 -6.76 1.31
C GLN A 470 -37.16 -6.54 2.25
N LYS A 471 -36.94 -6.52 3.56
CA LYS A 471 -38.00 -6.26 4.55
C LYS A 471 -38.58 -4.84 4.37
N ALA A 472 -37.73 -3.86 4.15
CA ALA A 472 -38.14 -2.47 3.93
C ALA A 472 -38.98 -2.32 2.64
N ALA A 473 -38.57 -2.96 1.53
CA ALA A 473 -39.29 -2.95 0.27
C ALA A 473 -40.72 -3.53 0.43
N ILE A 474 -40.83 -4.69 1.08
CA ILE A 474 -42.13 -5.33 1.36
C ILE A 474 -42.97 -4.43 2.26
N GLY A 475 -42.38 -3.83 3.31
CA GLY A 475 -43.08 -2.93 4.23
C GLY A 475 -43.63 -1.67 3.53
N ASN A 476 -42.97 -1.23 2.45
CA ASN A 476 -43.42 -0.13 1.61
C ASN A 476 -44.36 -0.53 0.47
N GLY A 477 -44.86 -1.76 0.48
CA GLY A 477 -45.83 -2.29 -0.50
C GLY A 477 -45.21 -2.69 -1.85
N GLN A 478 -43.91 -2.83 -1.92
CA GLN A 478 -43.21 -3.36 -3.10
C GLN A 478 -43.24 -4.89 -3.07
N SER A 479 -43.15 -5.50 -4.24
CA SER A 479 -43.01 -6.97 -4.33
C SER A 479 -41.64 -7.41 -3.87
N ALA A 480 -41.57 -8.52 -3.13
CA ALA A 480 -40.27 -9.16 -2.87
C ALA A 480 -39.58 -9.54 -4.18
N ILE A 481 -38.25 -9.53 -4.18
CA ILE A 481 -37.44 -10.05 -5.29
C ILE A 481 -37.75 -11.54 -5.42
N GLY A 482 -38.15 -11.96 -6.64
CA GLY A 482 -38.53 -13.33 -6.91
C GLY A 482 -37.37 -14.24 -7.30
N VAL A 483 -37.72 -15.49 -7.60
CA VAL A 483 -36.82 -16.47 -8.22
C VAL A 483 -36.51 -16.05 -9.67
N VAL A 484 -35.25 -16.04 -10.05
CA VAL A 484 -34.78 -15.78 -11.44
C VAL A 484 -33.88 -16.93 -11.87
N ASP A 485 -34.14 -17.50 -13.03
CA ASP A 485 -33.41 -18.65 -13.59
C ASP A 485 -33.31 -19.85 -12.63
N GLY A 486 -34.32 -20.04 -11.78
CA GLY A 486 -34.38 -21.12 -10.80
C GLY A 486 -33.65 -20.84 -9.46
N PHE A 487 -33.00 -19.69 -9.32
CA PHE A 487 -32.30 -19.30 -8.09
C PHE A 487 -33.11 -18.32 -7.25
N THR A 488 -33.13 -18.58 -5.93
CA THR A 488 -33.71 -17.65 -4.96
C THR A 488 -32.84 -16.37 -4.84
N PRO A 489 -33.38 -15.28 -4.29
CA PRO A 489 -32.58 -14.07 -4.06
C PRO A 489 -31.32 -14.32 -3.22
N GLU A 490 -31.42 -15.15 -2.17
CA GLU A 490 -30.29 -15.52 -1.32
C GLU A 490 -29.23 -16.32 -2.08
N GLN A 491 -29.66 -17.26 -2.93
CA GLN A 491 -28.72 -18.00 -3.80
C GLN A 491 -28.02 -17.06 -4.77
N ARG A 492 -28.74 -16.10 -5.38
CA ARG A 492 -28.12 -15.11 -6.29
C ARG A 492 -27.14 -14.18 -5.56
N PHE A 493 -27.40 -13.81 -4.31
CA PHE A 493 -26.47 -13.07 -3.48
C PHE A 493 -25.12 -13.81 -3.39
N PHE A 494 -25.13 -15.08 -3.02
CA PHE A 494 -23.90 -15.86 -2.91
C PHE A 494 -23.24 -16.18 -4.27
N LEU A 495 -24.02 -16.34 -5.33
CA LEU A 495 -23.50 -16.49 -6.69
C LEU A 495 -22.80 -15.20 -7.17
N ALA A 496 -23.38 -14.04 -6.88
CA ALA A 496 -22.74 -12.75 -7.17
C ALA A 496 -21.43 -12.60 -6.41
N TYR A 497 -21.40 -12.93 -5.13
CA TYR A 497 -20.18 -12.95 -4.32
C TYR A 497 -19.09 -13.86 -4.91
N ALA A 498 -19.45 -15.10 -5.28
CA ALA A 498 -18.50 -16.02 -5.91
C ALA A 498 -17.99 -15.51 -7.25
N ASN A 499 -18.84 -14.82 -8.03
CA ASN A 499 -18.48 -14.31 -9.37
C ASN A 499 -17.44 -13.18 -9.31
N VAL A 500 -17.48 -12.29 -8.33
CA VAL A 500 -16.48 -11.21 -8.23
C VAL A 500 -15.08 -11.72 -7.93
N TRP A 501 -14.95 -12.90 -7.35
CA TRP A 501 -13.68 -13.58 -7.05
C TRP A 501 -13.27 -14.64 -8.08
N ALA A 502 -14.03 -14.78 -9.18
CA ALA A 502 -13.73 -15.72 -10.26
C ALA A 502 -12.53 -15.24 -11.08
N GLY A 503 -11.36 -15.32 -10.52
CA GLY A 503 -10.07 -14.96 -11.13
C GLY A 503 -9.15 -16.15 -11.32
N ASN A 504 -8.14 -16.00 -12.15
CA ASN A 504 -7.03 -16.95 -12.27
C ASN A 504 -5.89 -16.51 -11.37
N ILE A 505 -5.58 -17.32 -10.36
CA ILE A 505 -4.43 -17.15 -9.48
C ILE A 505 -3.32 -18.10 -9.97
N ARG A 506 -2.10 -17.59 -10.11
CA ARG A 506 -0.92 -18.37 -10.51
C ARG A 506 -0.07 -18.71 -9.32
#